data_5051297ec5dbe858236314cdd5899dac
#
_entry.id   5051297ec5dbe858236314cdd5899dac
#
_cell.length_a   1.000
_cell.length_b   1.000
_cell.length_c   1.000
_cell.angle_alpha   90.00
_cell.angle_beta   90.00
_cell.angle_gamma   90.00
#
_symmetry.space_group_name_H-M   'P 1'
#
loop_
_entity.id
_entity.type
_entity.pdbx_description
1 polymer ?
#
loop_
_entity_poly.entity_id
_entity_poly.type
_entity_poly.pdbx_seq_one_letter_code
_entity_poly.pdbx_strand_id
1 'polypeptide(L)'
;MCCIKVSNPSPRRDEFLRPKFQQYYVPVLFHWLSKTAIMGITVCLVIIGGMSCNKLILGLNQNVSLVENSDTYDYFETLYLYGEAGAPAYIVFKDVDYTNSENLNTMNLIASEMATLNTTVLAPVYSWVGTFQNYITPGKVWSDACGSADVSFLGFDEQMANFVKIKIESECCQSYGICGEQYSLDVIFDDTGRVSTSRFRFQHQVMKTQEDYIRGLVETRRACDQYAASLTTYKDADKNNESTRELMSVQIDAPEPRSYMKMATDYLGITEPTMLKAEVHEDVAPTTFSYSLYYVYYDQYTYIRGVLFQNVFVGIGAIIIAMQILAGLRIACLVSLCVFLTFFELMGICWMMNVVVGGYPIEMNAVLVVNLVTSLGFGVEFCYHIGMNFMRQEGTR
;
A
#
# COMPACT_ATOMS: atom_id res chain seq x y z
N MET A 1 -44.98 -0.04 -32.16
CA MET A 1 -44.26 -0.46 -33.37
C MET A 1 -44.38 0.63 -34.42
N CYS A 2 -43.40 1.50 -34.55
CA CYS A 2 -43.34 2.49 -35.63
C CYS A 2 -42.33 2.00 -36.67
N CYS A 3 -42.81 1.45 -37.77
CA CYS A 3 -41.99 1.15 -38.94
C CYS A 3 -41.73 2.48 -39.68
N ILE A 4 -40.60 3.08 -39.45
CA ILE A 4 -40.13 4.19 -40.30
C ILE A 4 -39.60 3.57 -41.59
N LYS A 5 -40.30 3.85 -42.68
CA LYS A 5 -39.88 3.48 -44.02
C LYS A 5 -38.67 4.34 -44.38
N VAL A 6 -37.45 3.76 -44.25
CA VAL A 6 -36.22 4.44 -44.65
C VAL A 6 -36.21 4.52 -46.15
N SER A 7 -36.38 5.73 -46.71
CA SER A 7 -36.16 6.03 -48.13
C SER A 7 -34.70 5.74 -48.47
N ASN A 8 -34.44 5.22 -49.66
CA ASN A 8 -33.12 4.86 -50.19
C ASN A 8 -32.05 5.84 -49.73
N PRO A 9 -31.02 5.37 -49.00
CA PRO A 9 -29.95 6.26 -48.63
C PRO A 9 -29.20 6.73 -49.87
N SER A 10 -28.99 8.03 -49.96
CA SER A 10 -28.03 8.59 -50.93
C SER A 10 -26.68 7.85 -50.79
N PRO A 11 -25.96 7.62 -51.88
CA PRO A 11 -24.68 6.92 -51.85
C PRO A 11 -23.73 7.63 -50.86
N ARG A 12 -23.43 6.96 -49.78
CA ARG A 12 -22.56 7.49 -48.72
C ARG A 12 -21.14 7.63 -49.27
N ARG A 13 -20.46 8.69 -48.85
CA ARG A 13 -19.04 8.96 -49.12
C ARG A 13 -18.08 7.81 -48.72
N ASP A 14 -18.61 6.83 -48.02
CA ASP A 14 -17.88 5.64 -47.52
C ASP A 14 -17.54 4.60 -48.61
N GLU A 15 -18.07 4.75 -49.80
CA GLU A 15 -17.81 3.81 -50.90
C GLU A 15 -16.41 3.92 -51.49
N PHE A 16 -15.62 4.95 -51.14
CA PHE A 16 -14.27 5.08 -51.65
C PHE A 16 -13.25 4.20 -50.92
N LEU A 17 -13.39 4.06 -49.60
CA LEU A 17 -12.44 3.28 -48.79
C LEU A 17 -12.73 1.77 -48.88
N ARG A 18 -14.00 1.36 -48.89
CA ARG A 18 -14.42 -0.02 -48.90
C ARG A 18 -13.83 -0.86 -50.05
N PRO A 19 -13.93 -0.44 -51.32
CA PRO A 19 -13.34 -1.23 -52.42
C PRO A 19 -11.80 -1.32 -52.34
N LYS A 20 -11.14 -0.22 -51.95
CA LYS A 20 -9.68 -0.25 -51.77
C LYS A 20 -9.24 -1.19 -50.63
N PHE A 21 -9.99 -1.19 -49.52
CA PHE A 21 -9.74 -2.10 -48.41
C PHE A 21 -9.94 -3.55 -48.79
N GLN A 22 -10.98 -3.86 -49.56
CA GLN A 22 -11.24 -5.20 -50.08
C GLN A 22 -10.20 -5.63 -51.12
N GLN A 23 -9.74 -4.73 -51.95
CA GLN A 23 -8.79 -5.05 -53.03
C GLN A 23 -7.35 -5.25 -52.54
N TYR A 24 -6.91 -4.44 -51.58
CA TYR A 24 -5.50 -4.44 -51.15
C TYR A 24 -5.26 -5.08 -49.79
N TYR A 25 -6.10 -4.74 -48.82
CA TYR A 25 -5.88 -5.16 -47.42
C TYR A 25 -6.32 -6.60 -47.16
N VAL A 26 -7.52 -6.98 -47.62
CA VAL A 26 -8.08 -8.28 -47.38
C VAL A 26 -7.23 -9.41 -47.94
N PRO A 27 -6.72 -9.39 -49.17
CA PRO A 27 -5.85 -10.45 -49.70
C PRO A 27 -4.55 -10.63 -48.93
N VAL A 28 -3.96 -9.50 -48.46
CA VAL A 28 -2.74 -9.54 -47.64
C VAL A 28 -3.03 -10.16 -46.26
N LEU A 29 -4.09 -9.76 -45.65
CA LEU A 29 -4.48 -10.27 -44.32
C LEU A 29 -4.80 -11.76 -44.33
N PHE A 30 -5.47 -12.24 -45.36
CA PHE A 30 -5.86 -13.64 -45.50
C PHE A 30 -4.80 -14.53 -46.13
N HIS A 31 -3.66 -13.98 -46.55
CA HIS A 31 -2.54 -14.77 -47.00
C HIS A 31 -1.98 -15.64 -45.87
N TRP A 32 -1.60 -16.89 -46.15
CA TRP A 32 -1.16 -17.83 -45.13
C TRP A 32 0.04 -17.34 -44.32
N LEU A 33 1.02 -16.69 -44.97
CA LEU A 33 2.17 -16.09 -44.31
C LEU A 33 1.79 -14.98 -43.33
N SER A 34 0.83 -14.13 -43.69
CA SER A 34 0.35 -13.06 -42.81
C SER A 34 -0.38 -13.65 -41.58
N LYS A 35 -1.20 -14.68 -41.77
CA LYS A 35 -1.86 -15.37 -40.67
C LYS A 35 -0.86 -15.99 -39.69
N THR A 36 0.13 -16.71 -40.20
CA THR A 36 1.16 -17.33 -39.36
C THR A 36 2.01 -16.29 -38.66
N ALA A 37 2.36 -15.20 -39.33
CA ALA A 37 3.11 -14.08 -38.73
C ALA A 37 2.33 -13.39 -37.61
N ILE A 38 1.04 -13.06 -37.84
CA ILE A 38 0.17 -12.46 -36.83
C ILE A 38 0.04 -13.39 -35.63
N MET A 39 -0.28 -14.66 -35.84
CA MET A 39 -0.37 -15.63 -34.77
C MET A 39 0.95 -15.78 -33.99
N GLY A 40 2.08 -15.78 -34.68
CA GLY A 40 3.39 -15.83 -34.03
C GLY A 40 3.68 -14.60 -33.17
N ILE A 41 3.35 -13.42 -33.67
CA ILE A 41 3.51 -12.16 -32.92
C ILE A 41 2.61 -12.14 -31.70
N THR A 42 1.31 -12.50 -31.83
CA THR A 42 0.36 -12.59 -30.72
C THR A 42 0.84 -13.53 -29.62
N VAL A 43 1.26 -14.76 -29.99
CA VAL A 43 1.79 -15.73 -29.03
C VAL A 43 3.04 -15.19 -28.34
N CYS A 44 3.95 -14.58 -29.09
CA CYS A 44 5.16 -13.98 -28.52
C CYS A 44 4.82 -12.88 -27.52
N LEU A 45 3.92 -11.95 -27.86
CA LEU A 45 3.48 -10.87 -26.98
C LEU A 45 2.77 -11.38 -25.74
N VAL A 46 1.93 -12.41 -25.85
CA VAL A 46 1.25 -13.03 -24.70
C VAL A 46 2.27 -13.68 -23.75
N ILE A 47 3.28 -14.36 -24.27
CA ILE A 47 4.35 -14.93 -23.44
C ILE A 47 5.14 -13.81 -22.73
N ILE A 48 5.55 -12.77 -23.47
CA ILE A 48 6.24 -11.61 -22.90
C ILE A 48 5.33 -10.95 -21.84
N GLY A 49 4.04 -10.80 -22.09
CA GLY A 49 3.06 -10.25 -21.17
C GLY A 49 2.95 -11.05 -19.89
N GLY A 50 2.87 -12.38 -19.97
CA GLY A 50 2.89 -13.25 -18.81
C GLY A 50 4.15 -13.11 -17.96
N MET A 51 5.31 -13.01 -18.62
CA MET A 51 6.59 -12.78 -17.94
C MET A 51 6.69 -11.37 -17.33
N SER A 52 6.06 -10.37 -17.93
CA SER A 52 6.13 -8.97 -17.50
C SER A 52 5.30 -8.68 -16.27
N CYS A 53 4.30 -9.50 -15.94
CA CYS A 53 3.42 -9.31 -14.78
C CYS A 53 4.18 -9.12 -13.46
N ASN A 54 5.32 -9.80 -13.31
CA ASN A 54 6.18 -9.68 -12.13
C ASN A 54 7.36 -8.70 -12.31
N LYS A 55 7.63 -8.25 -13.54
CA LYS A 55 8.79 -7.41 -13.86
C LYS A 55 8.46 -5.92 -14.03
N LEU A 56 7.19 -5.56 -14.14
CA LEU A 56 6.77 -4.17 -14.13
C LEU A 56 7.06 -3.55 -12.76
N ILE A 57 7.82 -2.47 -12.78
CA ILE A 57 8.17 -1.71 -11.58
C ILE A 57 6.90 -1.12 -11.00
N LEU A 58 6.71 -1.26 -9.69
CA LEU A 58 5.60 -0.62 -8.98
C LEU A 58 5.95 0.85 -8.79
N GLY A 59 5.00 1.74 -8.99
CA GLY A 59 5.17 3.10 -8.58
C GLY A 59 4.45 4.15 -9.41
N LEU A 60 4.51 5.34 -8.89
CA LEU A 60 4.31 6.58 -9.58
C LEU A 60 5.50 7.46 -9.18
N ASN A 61 6.49 7.56 -10.01
CA ASN A 61 7.59 8.50 -9.78
C ASN A 61 6.98 9.91 -9.69
N GLN A 62 7.23 10.59 -8.57
CA GLN A 62 6.66 11.91 -8.33
C GLN A 62 7.00 12.89 -9.46
N ASN A 63 8.17 12.75 -10.06
CA ASN A 63 8.61 13.57 -11.18
C ASN A 63 7.70 13.45 -12.42
N VAL A 64 7.05 12.29 -12.62
CA VAL A 64 6.13 12.07 -13.77
C VAL A 64 4.85 12.91 -13.64
N SER A 65 4.43 13.22 -12.42
CA SER A 65 3.24 14.02 -12.15
C SER A 65 3.49 15.52 -12.06
N LEU A 66 4.76 15.93 -12.09
CA LEU A 66 5.17 17.32 -12.00
C LEU A 66 5.48 17.91 -13.38
N VAL A 67 5.24 19.20 -13.50
CA VAL A 67 5.61 19.92 -14.73
C VAL A 67 7.14 20.06 -14.78
N GLU A 68 7.75 19.61 -15.88
CA GLU A 68 9.18 19.79 -16.11
C GLU A 68 9.59 21.26 -15.99
N ASN A 69 10.74 21.52 -15.39
CA ASN A 69 11.26 22.87 -15.10
C ASN A 69 10.39 23.73 -14.18
N SER A 70 9.57 23.11 -13.30
CA SER A 70 8.90 23.82 -12.22
C SER A 70 9.76 23.83 -10.95
N ASP A 71 9.59 24.87 -10.11
CA ASP A 71 10.28 24.96 -8.82
C ASP A 71 10.01 23.70 -7.94
N THR A 72 8.85 23.09 -8.10
CA THR A 72 8.48 21.87 -7.39
C THR A 72 9.28 20.66 -7.89
N TYR A 73 9.52 20.58 -9.20
CA TYR A 73 10.36 19.53 -9.80
C TYR A 73 11.79 19.64 -9.29
N ASP A 74 12.37 20.85 -9.34
CA ASP A 74 13.72 21.13 -8.86
C ASP A 74 13.88 20.88 -7.35
N TYR A 75 12.83 21.18 -6.58
CA TYR A 75 12.78 20.86 -5.14
C TYR A 75 12.89 19.35 -4.89
N PHE A 76 12.09 18.52 -5.59
CA PHE A 76 12.13 17.07 -5.38
C PHE A 76 13.46 16.47 -5.88
N GLU A 77 13.98 16.93 -7.00
CA GLU A 77 15.30 16.49 -7.49
C GLU A 77 16.39 16.82 -6.47
N THR A 78 16.38 18.03 -5.94
CA THR A 78 17.30 18.48 -4.89
C THR A 78 17.14 17.68 -3.61
N LEU A 79 15.89 17.38 -3.20
CA LEU A 79 15.59 16.58 -2.02
C LEU A 79 16.15 15.15 -2.17
N TYR A 80 16.03 14.54 -3.34
CA TYR A 80 16.57 13.19 -3.59
C TYR A 80 18.09 13.14 -3.68
N LEU A 81 18.73 14.25 -4.07
CA LEU A 81 20.19 14.33 -4.16
C LEU A 81 20.87 14.68 -2.84
N TYR A 82 20.29 15.61 -2.08
CA TYR A 82 20.92 16.22 -0.92
C TYR A 82 20.13 16.05 0.38
N GLY A 83 18.90 15.54 0.32
CA GLY A 83 18.10 15.32 1.53
C GLY A 83 18.71 14.25 2.42
N GLU A 84 18.83 14.53 3.70
CA GLU A 84 19.33 13.58 4.70
C GLU A 84 18.19 12.86 5.43
N ALA A 85 16.99 13.44 5.47
CA ALA A 85 15.84 12.91 6.18
C ALA A 85 14.63 12.73 5.26
N GLY A 86 14.01 11.57 5.34
CA GLY A 86 12.80 11.22 4.62
C GLY A 86 11.52 11.60 5.37
N ALA A 87 10.44 10.89 5.08
CA ALA A 87 9.12 11.14 5.66
C ALA A 87 9.11 10.93 7.18
N PRO A 88 8.48 11.84 7.95
CA PRO A 88 8.30 11.65 9.39
C PRO A 88 7.31 10.52 9.65
N ALA A 89 7.60 9.73 10.68
CA ALA A 89 6.77 8.61 11.11
C ALA A 89 6.77 8.49 12.64
N TYR A 90 5.82 7.74 13.13
CA TYR A 90 5.55 7.58 14.56
C TYR A 90 5.34 6.11 14.90
N ILE A 91 5.79 5.72 16.09
CA ILE A 91 5.36 4.49 16.76
C ILE A 91 4.27 4.93 17.75
N VAL A 92 3.05 4.46 17.55
CA VAL A 92 1.90 4.83 18.39
C VAL A 92 1.62 3.71 19.36
N PHE A 93 1.43 4.06 20.63
CA PHE A 93 1.00 3.18 21.71
C PHE A 93 -0.35 3.65 22.21
N LYS A 94 -1.35 2.77 22.17
CA LYS A 94 -2.72 3.10 22.51
C LYS A 94 -3.24 2.16 23.59
N ASP A 95 -3.89 2.73 24.60
CA ASP A 95 -4.53 1.99 25.72
C ASP A 95 -3.56 1.05 26.49
N VAL A 96 -2.25 1.28 26.41
CA VAL A 96 -1.21 0.53 27.13
C VAL A 96 -1.23 0.93 28.60
N ASP A 97 -1.00 -0.02 29.49
CA ASP A 97 -0.79 0.28 30.91
C ASP A 97 0.64 0.82 31.14
N TYR A 98 0.78 2.15 31.17
CA TYR A 98 2.06 2.83 31.36
C TYR A 98 2.60 2.76 32.79
N THR A 99 1.78 2.32 33.75
CA THR A 99 2.24 2.11 35.14
C THR A 99 3.10 0.87 35.28
N ASN A 100 2.98 -0.06 34.34
CA ASN A 100 3.77 -1.28 34.30
C ASN A 100 5.17 -1.01 33.73
N SER A 101 6.19 -1.22 34.53
CA SER A 101 7.60 -1.06 34.11
C SER A 101 8.02 -2.02 32.99
N GLU A 102 7.38 -3.18 32.86
CA GLU A 102 7.65 -4.14 31.79
C GLU A 102 7.17 -3.59 30.43
N ASN A 103 5.99 -2.91 30.41
CA ASN A 103 5.50 -2.22 29.22
C ASN A 103 6.47 -1.11 28.79
N LEU A 104 6.97 -0.30 29.72
CA LEU A 104 7.96 0.75 29.41
C LEU A 104 9.25 0.17 28.84
N ASN A 105 9.71 -0.96 29.36
CA ASN A 105 10.87 -1.66 28.81
C ASN A 105 10.60 -2.20 27.40
N THR A 106 9.42 -2.78 27.17
CA THR A 106 9.01 -3.26 25.84
C THR A 106 8.93 -2.11 24.84
N MET A 107 8.38 -0.94 25.23
CA MET A 107 8.35 0.26 24.38
C MET A 107 9.78 0.70 24.00
N ASN A 108 10.75 0.66 24.94
CA ASN A 108 12.14 0.94 24.64
C ASN A 108 12.78 -0.12 23.72
N LEU A 109 12.41 -1.39 23.84
CA LEU A 109 12.85 -2.44 22.93
C LEU A 109 12.34 -2.18 21.50
N ILE A 110 11.07 -1.80 21.33
CA ILE A 110 10.52 -1.42 20.02
C ILE A 110 11.31 -0.24 19.42
N ALA A 111 11.60 0.78 20.22
CA ALA A 111 12.38 1.92 19.77
C ALA A 111 13.80 1.55 19.35
N SER A 112 14.46 0.65 20.10
CA SER A 112 15.79 0.15 19.78
C SER A 112 15.80 -0.72 18.53
N GLU A 113 14.82 -1.61 18.36
CA GLU A 113 14.65 -2.43 17.16
C GLU A 113 14.43 -1.55 15.94
N MET A 114 13.55 -0.54 16.06
CA MET A 114 13.31 0.44 15.00
C MET A 114 14.61 1.16 14.59
N ALA A 115 15.45 1.52 15.55
CA ALA A 115 16.74 2.18 15.28
C ALA A 115 17.76 1.26 14.59
N THR A 116 17.57 -0.07 14.61
CA THR A 116 18.43 -1.02 13.87
C THR A 116 18.10 -1.10 12.37
N LEU A 117 16.95 -0.60 11.96
CA LEU A 117 16.50 -0.61 10.56
C LEU A 117 17.21 0.48 9.73
N ASN A 118 18.54 0.44 9.69
CA ASN A 118 19.40 1.49 9.09
C ASN A 118 19.13 1.76 7.61
N THR A 119 18.48 0.85 6.89
CA THR A 119 18.16 1.01 5.47
C THR A 119 16.89 1.82 5.24
N THR A 120 15.98 1.84 6.22
CA THR A 120 14.65 2.43 6.08
C THR A 120 14.33 3.47 7.14
N VAL A 121 15.02 3.43 8.28
CA VAL A 121 14.84 4.37 9.40
C VAL A 121 16.12 5.15 9.64
N LEU A 122 15.97 6.47 9.80
CA LEU A 122 17.04 7.39 10.19
C LEU A 122 17.08 7.46 11.71
N ALA A 123 18.18 6.98 12.30
CA ALA A 123 18.40 7.13 13.75
C ALA A 123 18.72 8.60 14.10
N PRO A 124 18.35 9.07 15.29
CA PRO A 124 17.74 8.36 16.41
C PRO A 124 16.22 8.30 16.36
N VAL A 125 15.65 7.29 17.06
CA VAL A 125 14.21 7.28 17.40
C VAL A 125 14.01 8.10 18.68
N TYR A 126 13.14 9.09 18.63
CA TYR A 126 12.89 9.98 19.76
C TYR A 126 11.82 9.40 20.68
N SER A 127 12.28 8.82 21.80
CA SER A 127 11.43 8.24 22.85
C SER A 127 11.44 9.16 24.09
N TRP A 128 10.27 9.37 24.68
CA TRP A 128 10.13 10.09 25.94
C TRP A 128 10.50 9.25 27.16
N VAL A 129 10.48 7.90 27.04
CA VAL A 129 10.60 6.98 28.19
C VAL A 129 11.92 7.14 28.91
N GLY A 130 13.04 7.19 28.19
CA GLY A 130 14.36 7.32 28.83
C GLY A 130 14.52 8.65 29.57
N THR A 131 14.03 9.76 29.00
CA THR A 131 14.07 11.08 29.64
C THR A 131 13.14 11.14 30.86
N PHE A 132 11.96 10.52 30.79
CA PHE A 132 11.04 10.42 31.89
C PHE A 132 11.60 9.54 33.04
N GLN A 133 12.19 8.38 32.71
CA GLN A 133 12.84 7.53 33.70
C GLN A 133 13.96 8.26 34.44
N ASN A 134 14.73 9.09 33.73
CA ASN A 134 15.73 9.96 34.35
C ASN A 134 15.07 10.98 35.28
N TYR A 135 13.94 11.57 34.93
CA TYR A 135 13.20 12.53 35.73
C TYR A 135 12.72 11.93 37.06
N ILE A 136 12.12 10.74 37.06
CA ILE A 136 11.54 10.11 38.24
C ILE A 136 12.56 9.33 39.11
N THR A 137 13.82 9.16 38.67
CA THR A 137 14.80 8.37 39.41
C THR A 137 15.29 9.15 40.64
N PRO A 138 15.03 8.69 41.89
CA PRO A 138 15.41 9.41 43.08
C PRO A 138 16.93 9.47 43.28
N GLY A 139 17.40 10.51 43.94
CA GLY A 139 18.80 10.62 44.41
C GLY A 139 19.81 11.18 43.39
N LYS A 140 19.37 11.69 42.27
CA LYS A 140 20.24 12.40 41.31
C LYS A 140 20.25 13.91 41.59
N VAL A 141 21.35 14.57 41.25
CA VAL A 141 21.64 16.00 41.52
C VAL A 141 20.62 16.97 40.98
N TRP A 142 19.84 16.56 39.99
CA TRP A 142 18.78 17.40 39.35
C TRP A 142 17.41 17.40 40.05
N SER A 143 17.25 16.61 41.15
CA SER A 143 15.94 16.51 41.80
C SER A 143 15.41 17.87 42.25
N ASP A 144 16.26 18.75 42.74
CA ASP A 144 15.87 20.07 43.19
C ASP A 144 15.57 21.02 42.05
N ALA A 145 16.40 21.01 40.98
CA ALA A 145 16.22 21.87 39.82
C ALA A 145 15.00 21.50 38.95
N CYS A 146 14.63 20.22 38.97
CA CYS A 146 13.50 19.69 38.20
C CYS A 146 12.23 19.49 39.02
N GLY A 147 12.26 19.73 40.34
CA GLY A 147 11.11 19.48 41.22
C GLY A 147 10.78 17.99 41.39
N SER A 148 11.71 17.08 41.02
CA SER A 148 11.44 15.64 41.02
C SER A 148 11.41 15.03 42.43
N ALA A 149 12.00 15.70 43.43
CA ALA A 149 11.91 15.29 44.83
C ALA A 149 10.48 15.27 45.37
N ASP A 150 9.68 16.27 44.94
CA ASP A 150 8.29 16.39 45.38
C ASP A 150 7.32 15.48 44.58
N VAL A 151 7.80 14.89 43.49
CA VAL A 151 6.96 14.08 42.56
C VAL A 151 7.07 12.59 42.83
N SER A 152 8.05 12.15 43.63
CA SER A 152 8.30 10.72 43.90
C SER A 152 7.15 10.00 44.62
N PHE A 153 6.25 10.76 45.26
CA PHE A 153 5.05 10.24 45.96
C PHE A 153 3.79 10.25 45.09
N LEU A 154 3.86 10.83 43.88
CA LEU A 154 2.70 10.94 42.98
C LEU A 154 2.54 9.68 42.13
N GLY A 155 1.35 9.43 41.63
CA GLY A 155 1.08 8.38 40.66
C GLY A 155 1.75 8.69 39.32
N PHE A 156 1.91 7.65 38.48
CA PHE A 156 2.56 7.76 37.17
C PHE A 156 1.97 8.90 36.31
N ASP A 157 0.65 9.01 36.24
CA ASP A 157 -0.03 9.99 35.39
C ASP A 157 0.23 11.43 35.84
N GLU A 158 0.27 11.67 37.16
CA GLU A 158 0.60 12.98 37.72
C GLU A 158 2.06 13.32 37.51
N GLN A 159 2.96 12.33 37.65
CA GLN A 159 4.39 12.50 37.35
C GLN A 159 4.58 12.87 35.86
N MET A 160 3.88 12.17 34.97
CA MET A 160 3.92 12.44 33.52
C MET A 160 3.37 13.85 33.21
N ALA A 161 2.26 14.23 33.83
CA ALA A 161 1.67 15.55 33.64
C ALA A 161 2.59 16.69 34.12
N ASN A 162 3.40 16.46 35.15
CA ASN A 162 4.42 17.42 35.61
C ASN A 162 5.64 17.40 34.71
N PHE A 163 6.06 16.23 34.25
CA PHE A 163 7.18 16.08 33.31
C PHE A 163 6.98 16.87 32.04
N VAL A 164 5.84 16.72 31.36
CA VAL A 164 5.57 17.41 30.06
C VAL A 164 5.45 18.92 30.18
N LYS A 165 5.35 19.47 31.42
CA LYS A 165 5.34 20.93 31.68
C LYS A 165 6.74 21.53 31.85
N ILE A 166 7.79 20.70 31.94
CA ILE A 166 9.18 21.17 32.08
C ILE A 166 9.60 21.87 30.80
N LYS A 167 9.70 23.19 30.86
CA LYS A 167 10.02 24.03 29.70
C LYS A 167 11.43 23.80 29.19
N ILE A 168 11.62 23.98 27.88
CA ILE A 168 12.91 23.89 27.21
C ILE A 168 13.91 24.90 27.76
N GLU A 169 13.43 26.08 28.20
CA GLU A 169 14.24 27.16 28.74
C GLU A 169 14.61 26.96 30.23
N SER A 170 14.06 25.94 30.89
CA SER A 170 14.32 25.69 32.31
C SER A 170 15.73 25.16 32.55
N GLU A 171 16.25 25.40 33.76
CA GLU A 171 17.55 24.86 34.20
C GLU A 171 17.56 23.35 34.13
N CYS A 172 16.41 22.71 34.40
CA CYS A 172 16.22 21.27 34.30
C CYS A 172 16.51 20.73 32.89
N CYS A 173 16.05 21.43 31.85
CA CYS A 173 16.31 21.04 30.46
C CYS A 173 17.73 21.41 30.04
N GLN A 174 18.17 22.66 30.32
CA GLN A 174 19.43 23.21 29.84
C GLN A 174 20.65 22.51 30.44
N SER A 175 20.62 22.28 31.76
CA SER A 175 21.75 21.71 32.48
C SER A 175 21.77 20.20 32.59
N TYR A 176 20.57 19.58 32.59
CA TYR A 176 20.43 18.14 32.86
C TYR A 176 19.79 17.37 31.70
N GLY A 177 19.36 18.04 30.63
CA GLY A 177 18.80 17.39 29.44
C GLY A 177 17.38 16.80 29.65
N ILE A 178 16.70 17.18 30.74
CA ILE A 178 15.34 16.69 31.05
C ILE A 178 14.33 17.72 30.49
N CYS A 179 14.02 17.58 29.21
CA CYS A 179 13.20 18.51 28.44
C CYS A 179 11.81 17.93 28.19
N GLY A 180 10.92 18.02 29.15
CA GLY A 180 9.58 17.40 29.07
C GLY A 180 8.66 18.04 28.01
N GLU A 181 8.71 19.37 27.86
CA GLU A 181 7.86 20.13 26.95
C GLU A 181 7.97 19.66 25.49
N GLN A 182 9.14 19.18 25.08
CA GLN A 182 9.33 18.63 23.71
C GLN A 182 8.47 17.40 23.42
N TYR A 183 7.98 16.71 24.46
CA TYR A 183 7.13 15.53 24.37
C TYR A 183 5.64 15.84 24.66
N SER A 184 5.29 17.11 24.88
CA SER A 184 3.92 17.51 25.21
C SER A 184 2.87 17.11 24.17
N LEU A 185 3.28 17.02 22.90
CA LEU A 185 2.43 16.55 21.79
C LEU A 185 2.54 15.03 21.55
N ASP A 186 3.43 14.36 22.25
CA ASP A 186 3.68 12.93 22.09
C ASP A 186 2.96 12.07 23.15
N VAL A 187 2.37 12.72 24.15
CA VAL A 187 1.62 12.08 25.22
C VAL A 187 0.23 12.72 25.31
N ILE A 188 -0.82 11.91 25.21
CA ILE A 188 -2.20 12.34 25.24
C ILE A 188 -2.85 11.80 26.50
N PHE A 189 -3.46 12.69 27.30
CA PHE A 189 -4.22 12.35 28.50
C PHE A 189 -5.69 12.21 28.15
N ASP A 190 -6.38 11.32 28.83
CA ASP A 190 -7.83 11.20 28.77
C ASP A 190 -8.53 12.22 29.70
N ASP A 191 -9.86 12.25 29.69
CA ASP A 191 -10.67 13.15 30.54
C ASP A 191 -10.46 12.91 32.03
N THR A 192 -9.92 11.76 32.43
CA THR A 192 -9.61 11.41 33.82
C THR A 192 -8.19 11.81 34.23
N GLY A 193 -7.38 12.32 33.29
CA GLY A 193 -5.99 12.68 33.49
C GLY A 193 -5.01 11.54 33.38
N ARG A 194 -5.44 10.34 32.94
CA ARG A 194 -4.54 9.21 32.65
C ARG A 194 -3.94 9.32 31.24
N VAL A 195 -2.74 8.79 31.08
CA VAL A 195 -2.13 8.67 29.75
C VAL A 195 -2.88 7.60 28.95
N SER A 196 -3.61 8.03 27.93
CA SER A 196 -4.37 7.13 27.05
C SER A 196 -3.57 6.67 25.84
N THR A 197 -2.76 7.57 25.28
CA THR A 197 -2.01 7.31 24.05
C THR A 197 -0.68 8.04 24.10
N SER A 198 0.36 7.38 23.65
CA SER A 198 1.66 8.03 23.45
C SER A 198 2.27 7.63 22.11
N ARG A 199 3.26 8.39 21.67
CA ARG A 199 3.98 8.09 20.45
C ARG A 199 5.47 8.38 20.60
N PHE A 200 6.28 7.63 19.82
CA PHE A 200 7.68 7.95 19.57
C PHE A 200 7.82 8.48 18.15
N ARG A 201 8.72 9.41 17.95
CA ARG A 201 8.98 10.04 16.65
C ARG A 201 10.22 9.45 16.02
N PHE A 202 10.14 9.17 14.73
CA PHE A 202 11.30 8.83 13.92
C PHE A 202 11.14 9.38 12.50
N GLN A 203 12.20 9.35 11.73
CA GLN A 203 12.18 9.70 10.33
C GLN A 203 12.64 8.51 9.50
N HIS A 204 12.08 8.39 8.32
CA HIS A 204 12.62 7.45 7.35
C HIS A 204 13.91 7.98 6.74
N GLN A 205 14.73 7.07 6.21
CA GLN A 205 15.76 7.45 5.25
C GLN A 205 15.09 8.07 4.00
N VAL A 206 15.85 8.82 3.20
CA VAL A 206 15.35 9.33 1.93
C VAL A 206 15.15 8.15 0.98
N MET A 207 13.88 7.74 0.87
CA MET A 207 13.47 6.64 0.01
C MET A 207 13.28 7.16 -1.42
N LYS A 208 13.90 6.49 -2.40
CA LYS A 208 13.91 6.94 -3.81
C LYS A 208 13.05 6.05 -4.70
N THR A 209 12.91 4.78 -4.32
CA THR A 209 12.16 3.81 -5.10
C THR A 209 10.90 3.36 -4.36
N GLN A 210 9.94 2.87 -5.11
CA GLN A 210 8.72 2.33 -4.52
C GLN A 210 8.98 1.07 -3.67
N GLU A 211 10.00 0.32 -4.02
CA GLU A 211 10.44 -0.82 -3.22
C GLU A 211 10.96 -0.36 -1.84
N ASP A 212 11.64 0.78 -1.77
CA ASP A 212 12.09 1.36 -0.50
C ASP A 212 10.89 1.80 0.34
N TYR A 213 9.86 2.43 -0.28
CA TYR A 213 8.63 2.82 0.42
C TYR A 213 7.88 1.62 0.99
N ILE A 214 7.71 0.54 0.19
CA ILE A 214 7.07 -0.70 0.64
C ILE A 214 7.89 -1.34 1.75
N ARG A 215 9.21 -1.41 1.59
CA ARG A 215 10.12 -1.96 2.57
C ARG A 215 10.05 -1.20 3.89
N GLY A 216 10.12 0.15 3.84
CA GLY A 216 9.99 1.00 5.02
C GLY A 216 8.68 0.78 5.78
N LEU A 217 7.56 0.69 5.05
CA LEU A 217 6.26 0.38 5.63
C LEU A 217 6.21 -1.01 6.29
N VAL A 218 6.67 -2.04 5.57
CA VAL A 218 6.59 -3.42 6.05
C VAL A 218 7.53 -3.67 7.23
N GLU A 219 8.77 -3.19 7.18
CA GLU A 219 9.76 -3.38 8.25
C GLU A 219 9.34 -2.66 9.55
N THR A 220 8.83 -1.42 9.44
CA THR A 220 8.39 -0.67 10.62
C THR A 220 7.11 -1.24 11.25
N ARG A 221 6.15 -1.70 10.45
CA ARG A 221 4.97 -2.42 10.96
C ARG A 221 5.39 -3.70 11.66
N ARG A 222 6.28 -4.47 11.06
CA ARG A 222 6.79 -5.72 11.63
C ARG A 222 7.48 -5.51 12.97
N ALA A 223 8.32 -4.47 13.10
CA ALA A 223 8.97 -4.14 14.35
C ALA A 223 7.97 -3.82 15.47
N CYS A 224 6.84 -3.17 15.15
CA CYS A 224 5.75 -2.96 16.09
C CYS A 224 5.00 -4.26 16.42
N ASP A 225 4.61 -5.04 15.40
CA ASP A 225 3.80 -6.25 15.56
C ASP A 225 4.50 -7.34 16.36
N GLN A 226 5.83 -7.41 16.26
CA GLN A 226 6.65 -8.39 16.97
C GLN A 226 6.47 -8.29 18.49
N TYR A 227 6.26 -7.09 19.03
CA TYR A 227 6.15 -6.83 20.46
C TYR A 227 4.72 -6.48 20.90
N ALA A 228 3.78 -6.33 19.97
CA ALA A 228 2.40 -5.93 20.29
C ALA A 228 1.72 -6.87 21.29
N ALA A 229 1.98 -8.18 21.17
CA ALA A 229 1.40 -9.20 22.05
C ALA A 229 1.97 -9.19 23.47
N SER A 230 3.13 -8.57 23.71
CA SER A 230 3.75 -8.48 25.04
C SER A 230 3.35 -7.24 25.82
N LEU A 231 2.64 -6.29 25.18
CA LEU A 231 2.12 -5.10 25.83
C LEU A 231 0.76 -5.41 26.50
N THR A 232 0.66 -5.12 27.78
CA THR A 232 -0.58 -5.25 28.55
C THR A 232 -1.37 -3.95 28.51
N THR A 233 -2.69 -4.08 28.45
CA THR A 233 -3.61 -2.92 28.43
C THR A 233 -4.19 -2.65 29.81
N TYR A 234 -4.69 -1.44 30.05
CA TYR A 234 -5.44 -1.13 31.29
C TYR A 234 -6.66 -2.03 31.48
N LYS A 235 -7.31 -2.47 30.40
CA LYS A 235 -8.46 -3.39 30.46
C LYS A 235 -8.07 -4.78 30.98
N ASP A 236 -6.85 -5.22 30.70
CA ASP A 236 -6.35 -6.50 31.18
C ASP A 236 -5.94 -6.40 32.64
N ALA A 237 -5.40 -5.25 33.07
CA ALA A 237 -5.08 -4.96 34.46
C ALA A 237 -6.37 -4.93 35.33
N ASP A 238 -7.43 -4.29 34.86
CA ASP A 238 -8.72 -4.26 35.55
C ASP A 238 -9.39 -5.64 35.67
N LYS A 239 -9.30 -6.47 34.63
CA LYS A 239 -9.81 -7.86 34.65
C LYS A 239 -9.07 -8.76 35.64
N ASN A 240 -7.75 -8.53 35.84
CA ASN A 240 -6.96 -9.27 36.81
C ASN A 240 -7.33 -8.88 38.26
N ASN A 241 -7.86 -7.68 38.50
CA ASN A 241 -8.34 -7.21 39.81
C ASN A 241 -9.79 -7.61 40.09
N GLU A 242 -10.61 -7.79 39.09
CA GLU A 242 -11.95 -8.39 39.24
C GLU A 242 -11.86 -9.90 39.02
N SER A 243 -11.83 -10.64 40.13
CA SER A 243 -11.91 -12.10 40.18
C SER A 243 -13.29 -12.57 39.69
N THR A 244 -13.49 -12.53 38.36
CA THR A 244 -14.65 -13.22 37.76
C THR A 244 -14.27 -13.65 36.35
N ARG A 245 -13.76 -14.90 36.26
CA ARG A 245 -13.68 -15.66 35.02
C ARG A 245 -15.08 -15.96 34.54
N GLU A 246 -15.54 -15.34 33.49
CA GLU A 246 -16.53 -15.94 32.60
C GLU A 246 -15.89 -16.16 31.21
N LEU A 247 -15.72 -17.45 30.94
CA LEU A 247 -15.39 -18.00 29.66
C LEU A 247 -16.47 -17.61 28.64
N MET A 248 -16.13 -16.82 27.62
CA MET A 248 -16.89 -16.80 26.39
C MET A 248 -15.92 -16.98 25.22
N SER A 249 -15.78 -18.25 24.83
CA SER A 249 -15.23 -18.63 23.53
C SER A 249 -16.35 -18.51 22.50
N VAL A 250 -16.27 -17.54 21.61
CA VAL A 250 -16.99 -17.54 20.34
C VAL A 250 -15.95 -17.40 19.24
N GLN A 251 -15.80 -18.49 18.52
CA GLN A 251 -14.94 -18.61 17.38
C GLN A 251 -15.71 -18.10 16.16
N ILE A 252 -15.32 -16.98 15.58
CA ILE A 252 -15.83 -16.49 14.30
C ILE A 252 -14.66 -16.38 13.33
N ASP A 253 -14.73 -17.15 12.26
CA ASP A 253 -13.74 -17.13 11.18
C ASP A 253 -13.87 -15.83 10.35
N ALA A 254 -12.95 -14.90 10.51
CA ALA A 254 -12.80 -13.73 9.65
C ALA A 254 -11.69 -13.93 8.61
N PRO A 255 -11.81 -13.38 7.39
CA PRO A 255 -10.81 -13.54 6.35
C PRO A 255 -9.51 -12.82 6.72
N GLU A 256 -8.39 -13.57 6.63
CA GLU A 256 -7.04 -13.11 6.99
C GLU A 256 -6.61 -11.82 6.26
N PRO A 257 -6.37 -10.70 6.95
CA PRO A 257 -5.74 -9.52 6.36
C PRO A 257 -4.26 -9.74 5.96
N ARG A 258 -3.68 -10.88 6.33
CA ARG A 258 -2.26 -11.23 6.15
C ARG A 258 -1.87 -11.76 4.77
N SER A 259 -2.83 -12.11 3.91
CA SER A 259 -2.53 -12.64 2.56
C SER A 259 -1.74 -11.64 1.71
N TYR A 260 -1.99 -10.36 1.87
CA TYR A 260 -1.33 -9.30 1.11
C TYR A 260 0.08 -8.99 1.63
N MET A 261 0.28 -9.05 2.95
CA MET A 261 1.60 -8.82 3.55
C MET A 261 2.58 -9.95 3.19
N LYS A 262 2.10 -11.18 3.14
CA LYS A 262 2.85 -12.34 2.64
C LYS A 262 3.26 -12.17 1.19
N MET A 263 2.36 -11.67 0.34
CA MET A 263 2.65 -11.40 -1.07
C MET A 263 3.70 -10.30 -1.24
N ALA A 264 3.70 -9.28 -0.38
CA ALA A 264 4.70 -8.20 -0.39
C ALA A 264 6.08 -8.68 0.10
N THR A 265 6.13 -9.51 1.15
CA THR A 265 7.39 -10.10 1.67
C THR A 265 8.00 -11.08 0.68
N ASP A 266 7.20 -11.93 0.03
CA ASP A 266 7.65 -12.85 -1.02
C ASP A 266 8.22 -12.09 -2.23
N TYR A 267 7.64 -10.94 -2.56
CA TYR A 267 8.10 -10.11 -3.67
C TYR A 267 9.45 -9.43 -3.39
N LEU A 268 9.68 -9.00 -2.16
CA LEU A 268 10.92 -8.31 -1.75
C LEU A 268 12.05 -9.28 -1.38
N GLY A 269 11.80 -10.59 -1.38
CA GLY A 269 12.79 -11.60 -0.97
C GLY A 269 13.18 -11.49 0.51
N ILE A 270 12.34 -10.87 1.33
CA ILE A 270 12.53 -10.78 2.78
C ILE A 270 12.18 -12.15 3.35
N THR A 271 13.19 -12.92 3.76
CA THR A 271 12.98 -14.21 4.41
C THR A 271 12.12 -14.04 5.66
N GLU A 272 10.96 -14.70 5.69
CA GLU A 272 10.12 -14.78 6.89
C GLU A 272 10.95 -15.36 8.03
N PRO A 273 11.16 -14.63 9.16
CA PRO A 273 11.50 -15.30 10.40
C PRO A 273 10.25 -16.06 10.86
N THR A 274 10.49 -17.21 11.42
CA THR A 274 9.50 -18.10 12.02
C THR A 274 8.46 -17.28 12.80
N MET A 275 7.30 -17.05 12.20
CA MET A 275 6.22 -16.33 12.86
C MET A 275 5.75 -17.19 14.04
N LEU A 276 6.01 -16.76 15.25
CA LEU A 276 5.15 -17.11 16.36
C LEU A 276 3.71 -16.75 15.92
N LYS A 277 2.85 -17.75 15.84
CA LYS A 277 1.43 -17.56 15.64
C LYS A 277 0.89 -16.74 16.82
N ALA A 278 0.91 -15.42 16.71
CA ALA A 278 0.10 -14.60 17.56
C ALA A 278 -1.35 -14.82 17.09
N GLU A 279 -2.14 -15.51 17.89
CA GLU A 279 -3.58 -15.57 17.74
C GLU A 279 -4.09 -14.12 17.85
N VAL A 280 -4.44 -13.54 16.71
CA VAL A 280 -5.07 -12.23 16.68
C VAL A 280 -6.51 -12.44 17.14
N HIS A 281 -6.80 -12.05 18.36
CA HIS A 281 -8.17 -11.82 18.80
C HIS A 281 -8.79 -10.74 17.90
N GLU A 282 -9.81 -11.11 17.17
CA GLU A 282 -10.69 -10.22 16.43
C GLU A 282 -11.28 -9.18 17.38
N ASP A 283 -11.31 -7.92 16.96
CA ASP A 283 -11.94 -6.74 17.58
C ASP A 283 -11.13 -5.89 18.57
N VAL A 284 -9.89 -6.19 18.88
CA VAL A 284 -9.06 -5.26 19.66
C VAL A 284 -8.15 -4.50 18.72
N ALA A 285 -8.33 -3.17 18.62
CA ALA A 285 -7.40 -2.31 17.90
C ALA A 285 -5.97 -2.59 18.42
N PRO A 286 -4.96 -2.67 17.52
CA PRO A 286 -3.61 -2.99 17.94
C PRO A 286 -3.11 -1.98 18.98
N THR A 287 -2.53 -2.49 20.07
CA THR A 287 -1.98 -1.65 21.15
C THR A 287 -0.78 -0.83 20.72
N THR A 288 -0.06 -1.29 19.69
CA THR A 288 1.05 -0.56 19.08
C THR A 288 1.07 -0.74 17.57
N PHE A 289 1.39 0.32 16.84
CA PHE A 289 1.53 0.31 15.39
C PHE A 289 2.40 1.46 14.90
N SER A 290 3.07 1.28 13.77
CA SER A 290 3.76 2.37 13.09
C SER A 290 2.78 3.17 12.23
N TYR A 291 2.88 4.50 12.27
CA TYR A 291 2.01 5.43 11.56
C TYR A 291 2.82 6.53 10.89
N SER A 292 2.46 6.82 9.65
CA SER A 292 2.86 8.03 8.93
C SER A 292 1.73 8.47 8.03
N LEU A 293 1.59 9.77 7.81
CA LEU A 293 0.64 10.30 6.82
C LEU A 293 0.92 9.72 5.41
N TYR A 294 2.19 9.46 5.13
CA TYR A 294 2.64 8.92 3.84
C TYR A 294 2.34 7.43 3.66
N TYR A 295 2.09 6.69 4.72
CA TYR A 295 1.79 5.25 4.65
C TYR A 295 0.51 4.93 3.87
N VAL A 296 -0.45 5.86 3.82
CA VAL A 296 -1.64 5.72 2.97
C VAL A 296 -1.26 5.55 1.50
N TYR A 297 -0.21 6.27 1.05
CA TYR A 297 0.30 6.16 -0.31
C TYR A 297 1.17 4.92 -0.51
N TYR A 298 1.95 4.52 0.49
CA TYR A 298 2.82 3.35 0.39
C TYR A 298 2.01 2.04 0.40
N ASP A 299 0.95 2.01 1.19
CA ASP A 299 0.09 0.84 1.35
C ASP A 299 -0.61 0.44 0.05
N GLN A 300 -1.02 1.41 -0.79
CA GLN A 300 -1.63 1.11 -2.07
C GLN A 300 -0.73 0.24 -2.98
N TYR A 301 0.59 0.40 -2.91
CA TYR A 301 1.52 -0.37 -3.74
C TYR A 301 1.63 -1.83 -3.33
N THR A 302 1.31 -2.16 -2.08
CA THR A 302 1.29 -3.55 -1.60
C THR A 302 0.14 -4.34 -2.21
N TYR A 303 -0.99 -3.68 -2.54
CA TYR A 303 -2.21 -4.34 -3.04
C TYR A 303 -2.39 -4.24 -4.55
N ILE A 304 -1.72 -3.30 -5.22
CA ILE A 304 -2.08 -2.88 -6.58
C ILE A 304 -2.06 -4.03 -7.61
N ARG A 305 -1.12 -4.97 -7.49
CA ARG A 305 -1.07 -6.16 -8.34
C ARG A 305 -2.25 -7.09 -8.09
N GLY A 306 -2.56 -7.35 -6.82
CA GLY A 306 -3.72 -8.17 -6.44
C GLY A 306 -5.02 -7.58 -6.95
N VAL A 307 -5.19 -6.26 -6.77
CA VAL A 307 -6.36 -5.50 -7.25
C VAL A 307 -6.46 -5.55 -8.78
N LEU A 308 -5.34 -5.43 -9.51
CA LEU A 308 -5.35 -5.54 -10.97
C LEU A 308 -5.90 -6.90 -11.41
N PHE A 309 -5.33 -8.00 -10.92
CA PHE A 309 -5.78 -9.34 -11.31
C PHE A 309 -7.21 -9.63 -10.88
N GLN A 310 -7.59 -9.24 -9.67
CA GLN A 310 -8.97 -9.37 -9.19
C GLN A 310 -9.95 -8.66 -10.13
N ASN A 311 -9.69 -7.41 -10.50
CA ASN A 311 -10.54 -6.64 -11.41
C ASN A 311 -10.59 -7.25 -12.82
N VAL A 312 -9.48 -7.77 -13.33
CA VAL A 312 -9.43 -8.46 -14.62
C VAL A 312 -10.28 -9.72 -14.59
N PHE A 313 -10.17 -10.57 -13.58
CA PHE A 313 -10.97 -11.81 -13.48
C PHE A 313 -12.45 -11.51 -13.28
N VAL A 314 -12.81 -10.53 -12.43
CA VAL A 314 -14.21 -10.09 -12.25
C VAL A 314 -14.75 -9.53 -13.57
N GLY A 315 -13.97 -8.71 -14.25
CA GLY A 315 -14.33 -8.12 -15.54
C GLY A 315 -14.58 -9.19 -16.61
N ILE A 316 -13.71 -10.19 -16.74
CA ILE A 316 -13.86 -11.30 -17.67
C ILE A 316 -15.10 -12.12 -17.33
N GLY A 317 -15.35 -12.41 -16.05
CA GLY A 317 -16.56 -13.07 -15.59
C GLY A 317 -17.83 -12.32 -15.99
N ALA A 318 -17.87 -11.02 -15.81
CA ALA A 318 -18.96 -10.16 -16.23
C ALA A 318 -19.16 -10.17 -17.76
N ILE A 319 -18.05 -10.14 -18.52
CA ILE A 319 -18.06 -10.24 -19.98
C ILE A 319 -18.69 -11.58 -20.42
N ILE A 320 -18.29 -12.70 -19.85
CA ILE A 320 -18.83 -14.01 -20.18
C ILE A 320 -20.34 -14.03 -19.95
N ILE A 321 -20.82 -13.55 -18.81
CA ILE A 321 -22.25 -13.53 -18.47
C ILE A 321 -23.03 -12.64 -19.45
N ALA A 322 -22.58 -11.41 -19.68
CA ALA A 322 -23.25 -10.49 -20.59
C ALA A 322 -23.29 -11.02 -22.03
N MET A 323 -22.16 -11.55 -22.50
CA MET A 323 -22.03 -12.08 -23.85
C MET A 323 -22.80 -13.39 -24.05
N GLN A 324 -22.93 -14.22 -23.01
CA GLN A 324 -23.75 -15.41 -23.07
C GLN A 324 -25.23 -15.09 -23.33
N ILE A 325 -25.74 -14.02 -22.71
CA ILE A 325 -27.13 -13.54 -22.91
C ILE A 325 -27.31 -13.00 -24.33
N LEU A 326 -26.33 -12.26 -24.85
CA LEU A 326 -26.44 -11.56 -26.13
C LEU A 326 -26.14 -12.44 -27.36
N ALA A 327 -25.18 -13.33 -27.29
CA ALA A 327 -24.60 -14.02 -28.44
C ALA A 327 -24.45 -15.54 -28.26
N GLY A 328 -24.74 -16.06 -27.07
CA GLY A 328 -24.60 -17.45 -26.73
C GLY A 328 -23.17 -17.85 -26.27
N LEU A 329 -23.08 -19.00 -25.60
CA LEU A 329 -21.89 -19.42 -24.87
C LEU A 329 -20.61 -19.53 -25.73
N ARG A 330 -20.72 -20.02 -26.97
CA ARG A 330 -19.55 -20.22 -27.85
C ARG A 330 -18.87 -18.88 -28.19
N ILE A 331 -19.66 -17.86 -28.50
CA ILE A 331 -19.11 -16.53 -28.80
C ILE A 331 -18.63 -15.86 -27.51
N ALA A 332 -19.36 -16.01 -26.41
CA ALA A 332 -18.95 -15.49 -25.11
C ALA A 332 -17.55 -15.99 -24.71
N CYS A 333 -17.30 -17.30 -24.80
CA CYS A 333 -15.99 -17.89 -24.49
C CYS A 333 -14.90 -17.39 -25.47
N LEU A 334 -15.19 -17.31 -26.75
CA LEU A 334 -14.19 -16.86 -27.74
C LEU A 334 -13.83 -15.41 -27.57
N VAL A 335 -14.82 -14.52 -27.39
CA VAL A 335 -14.57 -13.09 -27.14
C VAL A 335 -13.81 -12.89 -25.84
N SER A 336 -14.22 -13.57 -24.75
CA SER A 336 -13.54 -13.46 -23.47
C SER A 336 -12.10 -13.96 -23.52
N LEU A 337 -11.83 -15.03 -24.30
CA LEU A 337 -10.45 -15.50 -24.53
C LEU A 337 -9.63 -14.45 -25.29
N CYS A 338 -10.18 -13.87 -26.35
CA CYS A 338 -9.47 -12.83 -27.09
C CYS A 338 -9.15 -11.62 -26.19
N VAL A 339 -10.12 -11.16 -25.41
CA VAL A 339 -9.94 -10.03 -24.50
C VAL A 339 -8.89 -10.36 -23.42
N PHE A 340 -8.91 -11.57 -22.89
CA PHE A 340 -7.91 -12.03 -21.91
C PHE A 340 -6.50 -12.04 -22.52
N LEU A 341 -6.34 -12.53 -23.74
CA LEU A 341 -5.05 -12.51 -24.43
C LEU A 341 -4.58 -11.07 -24.69
N THR A 342 -5.48 -10.18 -25.12
CA THR A 342 -5.16 -8.76 -25.35
C THR A 342 -4.65 -8.08 -24.07
N PHE A 343 -5.17 -8.45 -22.89
CA PHE A 343 -4.65 -7.94 -21.62
C PHE A 343 -3.15 -8.28 -21.47
N PHE A 344 -2.75 -9.53 -21.72
CA PHE A 344 -1.32 -9.90 -21.64
C PHE A 344 -0.49 -9.23 -22.73
N GLU A 345 -1.01 -9.06 -23.93
CA GLU A 345 -0.32 -8.31 -24.99
C GLU A 345 -0.03 -6.88 -24.55
N LEU A 346 -1.02 -6.19 -23.96
CA LEU A 346 -0.82 -4.83 -23.45
C LEU A 346 0.20 -4.77 -22.30
N MET A 347 0.16 -5.73 -21.37
CA MET A 347 1.17 -5.85 -20.33
C MET A 347 2.57 -6.04 -20.92
N GLY A 348 2.70 -6.90 -21.94
CA GLY A 348 3.94 -7.14 -22.67
C GLY A 348 4.46 -5.89 -23.37
N ILE A 349 3.58 -5.13 -24.01
CA ILE A 349 3.92 -3.86 -24.67
C ILE A 349 4.41 -2.84 -23.64
N CYS A 350 3.72 -2.69 -22.52
CA CYS A 350 4.14 -1.78 -21.43
C CYS A 350 5.56 -2.11 -20.93
N TRP A 351 5.85 -3.40 -20.74
CA TRP A 351 7.19 -3.82 -20.34
C TRP A 351 8.23 -3.60 -21.43
N MET A 352 7.91 -3.91 -22.67
CA MET A 352 8.81 -3.68 -23.81
C MET A 352 9.14 -2.18 -23.98
N MET A 353 8.16 -1.30 -23.78
CA MET A 353 8.39 0.14 -23.81
C MET A 353 9.43 0.55 -22.77
N ASN A 354 9.39 -0.01 -21.56
CA ASN A 354 10.39 0.26 -20.53
C ASN A 354 11.79 -0.21 -20.92
N VAL A 355 11.89 -1.37 -21.60
CA VAL A 355 13.19 -1.95 -21.98
C VAL A 355 13.80 -1.28 -23.22
N VAL A 356 12.96 -0.96 -24.22
CA VAL A 356 13.43 -0.50 -25.54
C VAL A 356 13.55 1.02 -25.61
N VAL A 357 12.56 1.74 -25.07
CA VAL A 357 12.53 3.21 -25.26
C VAL A 357 13.41 3.90 -24.22
N GLY A 358 13.44 3.39 -22.97
CA GLY A 358 14.17 4.05 -21.89
C GLY A 358 13.67 5.48 -21.63
N GLY A 359 14.02 6.08 -20.59
CA GLY A 359 13.61 7.46 -20.28
C GLY A 359 12.58 7.51 -19.17
N TYR A 360 11.29 7.51 -19.47
CA TYR A 360 10.23 7.47 -18.43
C TYR A 360 9.65 6.06 -18.36
N PRO A 361 9.97 5.26 -17.34
CA PRO A 361 9.46 3.91 -17.23
C PRO A 361 7.94 3.93 -17.01
N ILE A 362 7.23 3.05 -17.71
CA ILE A 362 5.81 2.78 -17.42
C ILE A 362 5.77 1.98 -16.13
N GLU A 363 5.36 2.62 -15.06
CA GLU A 363 5.26 2.04 -13.75
C GLU A 363 3.84 1.56 -13.46
N MET A 364 3.72 0.45 -12.72
CA MET A 364 2.43 -0.06 -12.29
C MET A 364 1.87 0.79 -11.15
N ASN A 365 0.91 1.63 -11.49
CA ASN A 365 0.20 2.52 -10.59
C ASN A 365 -1.32 2.43 -10.83
N ALA A 366 -2.10 3.16 -10.03
CA ALA A 366 -3.56 3.15 -10.15
C ALA A 366 -4.04 3.59 -11.55
N VAL A 367 -3.34 4.53 -12.19
CA VAL A 367 -3.69 5.02 -13.54
C VAL A 367 -3.49 3.92 -14.58
N LEU A 368 -2.36 3.22 -14.54
CA LEU A 368 -2.11 2.10 -15.43
C LEU A 368 -3.13 0.97 -15.23
N VAL A 369 -3.46 0.64 -13.97
CA VAL A 369 -4.47 -0.37 -13.65
C VAL A 369 -5.83 0.00 -14.24
N VAL A 370 -6.28 1.24 -14.07
CA VAL A 370 -7.54 1.72 -14.66
C VAL A 370 -7.50 1.62 -16.18
N ASN A 371 -6.41 2.04 -16.83
CA ASN A 371 -6.27 1.98 -18.27
C ASN A 371 -6.29 0.53 -18.80
N LEU A 372 -5.60 -0.38 -18.12
CA LEU A 372 -5.60 -1.80 -18.48
C LEU A 372 -7.00 -2.42 -18.33
N VAL A 373 -7.72 -2.14 -17.25
CA VAL A 373 -9.09 -2.63 -17.05
C VAL A 373 -10.04 -2.02 -18.07
N THR A 374 -9.92 -0.73 -18.37
CA THR A 374 -10.74 -0.04 -19.38
C THR A 374 -10.50 -0.61 -20.77
N SER A 375 -9.27 -1.02 -21.10
CA SER A 375 -8.93 -1.63 -22.38
C SER A 375 -9.67 -2.95 -22.62
N LEU A 376 -10.02 -3.70 -21.56
CA LEU A 376 -10.85 -4.91 -21.66
C LEU A 376 -12.23 -4.56 -22.23
N GLY A 377 -12.84 -3.45 -21.77
CA GLY A 377 -14.14 -2.98 -22.26
C GLY A 377 -14.11 -2.66 -23.77
N PHE A 378 -13.10 -1.92 -24.22
CA PHE A 378 -12.92 -1.65 -25.66
C PHE A 378 -12.67 -2.94 -26.45
N GLY A 379 -11.84 -3.84 -25.93
CA GLY A 379 -11.57 -5.14 -26.56
C GLY A 379 -12.84 -5.97 -26.79
N VAL A 380 -13.76 -5.97 -25.82
CA VAL A 380 -15.06 -6.66 -25.94
C VAL A 380 -15.87 -6.10 -27.09
N GLU A 381 -15.98 -4.76 -27.19
CA GLU A 381 -16.79 -4.11 -28.21
C GLU A 381 -16.34 -4.53 -29.62
N PHE A 382 -15.02 -4.43 -29.91
CA PHE A 382 -14.48 -4.81 -31.21
C PHE A 382 -14.63 -6.30 -31.51
N CYS A 383 -14.26 -7.15 -30.56
CA CYS A 383 -14.37 -8.61 -30.72
C CYS A 383 -15.82 -9.06 -30.91
N TYR A 384 -16.77 -8.45 -30.20
CA TYR A 384 -18.21 -8.73 -30.34
C TYR A 384 -18.73 -8.39 -31.72
N HIS A 385 -18.44 -7.19 -32.22
CA HIS A 385 -18.91 -6.78 -33.53
C HIS A 385 -18.38 -7.68 -34.65
N ILE A 386 -17.11 -8.10 -34.56
CA ILE A 386 -16.53 -9.04 -35.51
C ILE A 386 -17.19 -10.41 -35.40
N GLY A 387 -17.37 -10.94 -34.19
CA GLY A 387 -17.98 -12.23 -33.93
C GLY A 387 -19.43 -12.30 -34.40
N MET A 388 -20.22 -11.26 -34.13
CA MET A 388 -21.64 -11.18 -34.56
C MET A 388 -21.77 -11.04 -36.07
N ASN A 389 -20.92 -10.26 -36.73
CA ASN A 389 -20.92 -10.15 -38.16
C ASN A 389 -20.52 -11.48 -38.84
N PHE A 390 -19.56 -12.20 -38.28
CA PHE A 390 -19.17 -13.53 -38.75
C PHE A 390 -20.32 -14.52 -38.66
N MET A 391 -21.08 -14.51 -37.56
CA MET A 391 -22.25 -15.39 -37.38
C MET A 391 -23.42 -15.10 -38.30
N ARG A 392 -23.60 -13.81 -38.71
CA ARG A 392 -24.70 -13.37 -39.59
C ARG A 392 -24.42 -13.63 -41.06
N GLN A 393 -23.17 -13.90 -41.41
CA GLN A 393 -22.85 -14.21 -42.81
C GLN A 393 -23.08 -15.70 -43.08
N GLU A 394 -24.08 -15.99 -43.92
CA GLU A 394 -24.29 -17.29 -44.53
C GLU A 394 -23.19 -17.52 -45.59
N GLY A 395 -22.02 -17.95 -45.16
CA GLY A 395 -20.93 -18.35 -46.03
C GLY A 395 -21.00 -19.83 -46.37
N THR A 396 -20.92 -20.15 -47.64
CA THR A 396 -20.56 -21.52 -48.07
C THR A 396 -19.20 -21.88 -47.47
N ARG A 397 -19.17 -23.01 -46.73
CA ARG A 397 -17.93 -23.56 -46.17
C ARG A 397 -16.98 -24.03 -47.25
#